data_6472b6c56d0c710d99ea4b525f7285f4
#
_entry.id   6472b6c56d0c710d99ea4b525f7285f4
#
_cell.length_a   1.000
_cell.length_b   1.000
_cell.length_c   1.000
_cell.angle_alpha   90.00
_cell.angle_beta   90.00
_cell.angle_gamma   90.00
#
_symmetry.space_group_name_H-M   'P 1'
#
loop_
_entity.id
_entity.type
_entity.pdbx_description
1 polymer ?
#
loop_
_entity_poly.entity_id
_entity_poly.type
_entity_poly.pdbx_seq_one_letter_code
_entity_poly.pdbx_strand_id
1 'polypeptide(L)'
;MRIKKKINGFTMIELLITMTLTAILVVFAFMGYNQMQKLFIDYSVQSKFISDYNQLNKALFLIANQSQTIEKNGEHTVNFKTDSNTVELEIADKAMLLKFKSHTDTFALEPKDPQYDFLKTGNGSASNLIQNFNCNITYKSQKFRVSFHKDYDSFSTLNATLVLLPTNE
;
A
#
# COMPACT_ATOMS: atom_id res chain seq x y z
N MET A 1 -12.09 78.35 -10.99
CA MET A 1 -12.90 78.00 -9.77
C MET A 1 -12.47 76.61 -9.31
N ARG A 2 -11.65 76.48 -8.25
CA ARG A 2 -11.16 75.20 -7.72
C ARG A 2 -12.14 74.74 -6.65
N ILE A 3 -12.91 73.67 -6.91
CA ILE A 3 -13.79 73.06 -5.93
C ILE A 3 -12.91 72.30 -4.93
N LYS A 4 -12.74 72.83 -3.72
CA LYS A 4 -12.12 72.12 -2.60
C LYS A 4 -13.07 71.04 -2.13
N LYS A 5 -12.83 69.80 -2.52
CA LYS A 5 -13.54 68.63 -2.00
C LYS A 5 -13.15 68.49 -0.52
N LYS A 6 -14.09 68.69 0.39
CA LYS A 6 -13.89 68.47 1.82
C LYS A 6 -13.82 66.94 2.04
N ILE A 7 -12.65 66.47 2.41
CA ILE A 7 -12.48 65.04 2.78
C ILE A 7 -12.93 64.97 4.24
N ASN A 8 -14.04 64.27 4.50
CA ASN A 8 -14.47 64.00 5.85
C ASN A 8 -13.49 62.98 6.47
N GLY A 9 -12.88 63.36 7.63
CA GLY A 9 -12.03 62.44 8.37
C GLY A 9 -12.85 61.31 9.01
N PHE A 10 -12.26 60.13 9.11
CA PHE A 10 -12.82 59.01 9.82
C PHE A 10 -13.08 59.37 11.29
N THR A 11 -14.24 58.98 11.79
CA THR A 11 -14.57 59.10 13.23
C THR A 11 -13.85 58.00 14.00
N MET A 12 -13.48 58.24 15.27
CA MET A 12 -12.83 57.23 16.12
C MET A 12 -13.64 55.94 16.22
N ILE A 13 -14.99 56.05 16.19
CA ILE A 13 -15.89 54.88 16.27
C ILE A 13 -15.86 54.04 15.01
N GLU A 14 -15.79 54.66 13.83
CA GLU A 14 -15.61 53.94 12.55
C GLU A 14 -14.33 53.16 12.48
N LEU A 15 -13.24 53.72 13.01
CA LEU A 15 -11.93 53.06 13.06
C LEU A 15 -11.99 51.84 13.99
N LEU A 16 -12.66 51.95 15.14
CA LEU A 16 -12.81 50.87 16.10
C LEU A 16 -13.67 49.71 15.53
N ILE A 17 -14.77 50.05 14.85
CA ILE A 17 -15.62 49.07 14.19
C ILE A 17 -14.88 48.36 13.07
N THR A 18 -14.15 49.07 12.24
CA THR A 18 -13.39 48.45 11.13
C THR A 18 -12.27 47.56 11.64
N MET A 19 -11.55 47.93 12.72
CA MET A 19 -10.55 47.05 13.34
C MET A 19 -11.14 45.78 13.90
N THR A 20 -12.27 45.84 14.63
CA THR A 20 -12.92 44.67 15.18
C THR A 20 -13.45 43.76 14.09
N LEU A 21 -14.06 44.31 13.04
CA LEU A 21 -14.56 43.52 11.91
C LEU A 21 -13.43 42.82 11.14
N THR A 22 -12.33 43.56 10.93
CA THR A 22 -11.12 42.99 10.29
C THR A 22 -10.52 41.87 11.13
N ALA A 23 -10.43 42.03 12.46
CA ALA A 23 -9.92 40.99 13.34
C ALA A 23 -10.78 39.71 13.27
N ILE A 24 -12.10 39.84 13.27
CA ILE A 24 -13.02 38.72 13.12
C ILE A 24 -12.80 38.01 11.77
N LEU A 25 -12.70 38.74 10.67
CA LEU A 25 -12.44 38.17 9.35
C LEU A 25 -11.12 37.40 9.28
N VAL A 26 -10.06 37.94 9.89
CA VAL A 26 -8.75 37.27 9.94
C VAL A 26 -8.85 35.96 10.72
N VAL A 27 -9.57 35.93 11.84
CA VAL A 27 -9.76 34.68 12.62
C VAL A 27 -10.50 33.63 11.80
N PHE A 28 -11.58 34.00 11.12
CA PHE A 28 -12.30 33.05 10.24
C PHE A 28 -11.45 32.55 9.09
N ALA A 29 -10.67 33.43 8.43
CA ALA A 29 -9.77 33.05 7.36
C ALA A 29 -8.72 32.05 7.86
N PHE A 30 -8.15 32.27 9.05
CA PHE A 30 -7.17 31.39 9.65
C PHE A 30 -7.77 30.03 10.06
N MET A 31 -8.98 30.00 10.59
CA MET A 31 -9.69 28.76 10.87
C MET A 31 -9.96 27.96 9.61
N GLY A 32 -10.44 28.60 8.54
CA GLY A 32 -10.66 27.97 7.23
C GLY A 32 -9.38 27.39 6.64
N TYR A 33 -8.29 28.13 6.70
CA TYR A 33 -6.98 27.67 6.25
C TYR A 33 -6.49 26.44 7.01
N ASN A 34 -6.58 26.42 8.34
CA ASN A 34 -6.19 25.29 9.16
C ASN A 34 -7.03 24.03 8.85
N GLN A 35 -8.33 24.22 8.65
CA GLN A 35 -9.22 23.12 8.27
C GLN A 35 -8.84 22.54 6.91
N MET A 36 -8.56 23.39 5.94
CA MET A 36 -8.15 22.97 4.60
C MET A 36 -6.81 22.24 4.61
N GLN A 37 -5.85 22.67 5.40
CA GLN A 37 -4.58 21.96 5.58
C GLN A 37 -4.77 20.54 6.14
N LYS A 38 -5.60 20.38 7.17
CA LYS A 38 -5.89 19.05 7.73
C LYS A 38 -6.49 18.12 6.68
N LEU A 39 -7.48 18.60 5.92
CA LEU A 39 -8.10 17.84 4.84
C LEU A 39 -7.08 17.44 3.75
N PHE A 40 -6.18 18.35 3.41
CA PHE A 40 -5.14 18.08 2.40
C PHE A 40 -4.16 17.00 2.87
N ILE A 41 -3.72 17.06 4.13
CA ILE A 41 -2.85 16.04 4.71
C ILE A 41 -3.55 14.68 4.74
N ASP A 42 -4.80 14.64 5.22
CA ASP A 42 -5.58 13.40 5.25
C ASP A 42 -5.78 12.79 3.88
N TYR A 43 -6.08 13.60 2.88
CA TYR A 43 -6.22 13.18 1.49
C TYR A 43 -4.89 12.65 0.92
N SER A 44 -3.78 13.33 1.19
CA SER A 44 -2.44 12.93 0.74
C SER A 44 -2.04 11.55 1.29
N VAL A 45 -2.27 11.33 2.59
CA VAL A 45 -1.98 10.04 3.24
C VAL A 45 -2.86 8.92 2.66
N GLN A 46 -4.15 9.20 2.45
CA GLN A 46 -5.07 8.22 1.86
C GLN A 46 -4.70 7.90 0.40
N SER A 47 -4.35 8.91 -0.39
CA SER A 47 -3.93 8.73 -1.79
C SER A 47 -2.67 7.89 -1.88
N LYS A 48 -1.70 8.12 -0.99
CA LYS A 48 -0.48 7.31 -0.92
C LYS A 48 -0.79 5.85 -0.59
N PHE A 49 -1.63 5.60 0.42
CA PHE A 49 -2.04 4.23 0.77
C PHE A 49 -2.67 3.50 -0.42
N ILE A 50 -3.62 4.13 -1.12
CA ILE A 50 -4.29 3.54 -2.29
C ILE A 50 -3.29 3.28 -3.42
N SER A 51 -2.34 4.21 -3.63
CA SER A 51 -1.29 4.05 -4.63
C SER A 51 -0.40 2.85 -4.31
N ASP A 52 0.11 2.74 -3.08
CA ASP A 52 0.97 1.64 -2.63
C ASP A 52 0.23 0.29 -2.73
N TYR A 53 -1.04 0.25 -2.32
CA TYR A 53 -1.88 -0.93 -2.42
C TYR A 53 -2.07 -1.41 -3.87
N ASN A 54 -2.41 -0.49 -4.77
CA ASN A 54 -2.61 -0.81 -6.19
C ASN A 54 -1.31 -1.24 -6.87
N GLN A 55 -0.20 -0.58 -6.55
CA GLN A 55 1.12 -0.93 -7.09
C GLN A 55 1.56 -2.32 -6.63
N LEU A 56 1.41 -2.63 -5.33
CA LEU A 56 1.72 -3.95 -4.79
C LEU A 56 0.88 -5.04 -5.45
N ASN A 57 -0.46 -4.87 -5.53
CA ASN A 57 -1.33 -5.87 -6.17
C ASN A 57 -0.95 -6.10 -7.62
N LYS A 58 -0.70 -5.04 -8.38
CA LYS A 58 -0.28 -5.15 -9.78
C LYS A 58 1.07 -5.86 -9.91
N ALA A 59 2.04 -5.52 -9.06
CA ALA A 59 3.36 -6.14 -9.06
C ALA A 59 3.25 -7.64 -8.71
N LEU A 60 2.52 -8.00 -7.66
CA LEU A 60 2.31 -9.40 -7.27
C LEU A 60 1.62 -10.20 -8.36
N PHE A 61 0.59 -9.65 -8.99
CA PHE A 61 -0.10 -10.31 -10.10
C PHE A 61 0.85 -10.59 -11.28
N LEU A 62 1.66 -9.61 -11.66
CA LEU A 62 2.62 -9.76 -12.76
C LEU A 62 3.71 -10.79 -12.41
N ILE A 63 4.29 -10.69 -11.21
CA ILE A 63 5.36 -11.57 -10.76
C ILE A 63 4.84 -13.01 -10.61
N ALA A 64 3.66 -13.21 -10.02
CA ALA A 64 3.06 -14.54 -9.88
C ALA A 64 2.81 -15.21 -11.25
N ASN A 65 2.32 -14.45 -12.23
CA ASN A 65 2.07 -14.98 -13.58
C ASN A 65 3.37 -15.32 -14.32
N GLN A 66 4.45 -14.55 -14.10
CA GLN A 66 5.75 -14.77 -14.75
C GLN A 66 6.59 -15.85 -14.06
N SER A 67 6.30 -16.15 -12.79
CA SER A 67 7.06 -17.13 -12.02
C SER A 67 6.71 -18.55 -12.43
N GLN A 68 7.71 -19.42 -12.48
CA GLN A 68 7.49 -20.86 -12.66
C GLN A 68 7.03 -21.49 -11.35
N THR A 69 7.72 -21.16 -10.25
CA THR A 69 7.39 -21.67 -8.92
C THR A 69 7.32 -20.54 -7.92
N ILE A 70 6.42 -20.67 -6.96
CA ILE A 70 6.25 -19.76 -5.82
C ILE A 70 6.37 -20.60 -4.56
N GLU A 71 7.40 -20.34 -3.78
CA GLU A 71 7.72 -21.14 -2.60
C GLU A 71 7.70 -20.30 -1.34
N LYS A 72 7.21 -20.88 -0.23
CA LYS A 72 7.34 -20.27 1.07
C LYS A 72 8.76 -20.52 1.61
N ASN A 73 9.45 -19.45 1.96
CA ASN A 73 10.79 -19.51 2.55
C ASN A 73 10.76 -18.83 3.94
N GLY A 74 10.64 -19.65 4.98
CA GLY A 74 10.50 -19.13 6.35
C GLY A 74 9.06 -18.71 6.68
N GLU A 75 8.91 -17.89 7.73
CA GLU A 75 7.59 -17.52 8.27
C GLU A 75 6.93 -16.37 7.48
N HIS A 76 7.74 -15.40 7.09
CA HIS A 76 7.28 -14.14 6.50
C HIS A 76 7.82 -13.86 5.10
N THR A 77 8.37 -14.86 4.42
CA THR A 77 9.04 -14.69 3.14
C THR A 77 8.48 -15.63 2.09
N VAL A 78 8.20 -15.08 0.91
CA VAL A 78 7.73 -15.82 -0.28
C VAL A 78 8.69 -15.57 -1.43
N ASN A 79 9.21 -16.64 -2.03
CA ASN A 79 10.13 -16.58 -3.16
C ASN A 79 9.39 -16.91 -4.46
N PHE A 80 9.46 -16.00 -5.40
CA PHE A 80 8.97 -16.13 -6.76
C PHE A 80 10.14 -16.47 -7.67
N LYS A 81 10.20 -17.68 -8.19
CA LYS A 81 11.29 -18.15 -9.05
C LYS A 81 10.87 -18.11 -10.52
N THR A 82 11.65 -17.44 -11.33
CA THR A 82 11.56 -17.43 -12.79
C THR A 82 12.83 -18.06 -13.35
N ASP A 83 12.89 -18.39 -14.62
CA ASP A 83 14.09 -19.01 -15.28
C ASP A 83 15.41 -18.30 -14.98
N SER A 84 15.39 -16.98 -14.86
CA SER A 84 16.61 -16.16 -14.75
C SER A 84 16.71 -15.38 -13.45
N ASN A 85 15.63 -15.22 -12.70
CA ASN A 85 15.58 -14.35 -11.53
C ASN A 85 14.73 -14.95 -10.41
N THR A 86 15.06 -14.54 -9.18
CA THR A 86 14.22 -14.77 -8.00
C THR A 86 13.81 -13.42 -7.43
N VAL A 87 12.53 -13.24 -7.19
CA VAL A 87 11.98 -12.09 -6.48
C VAL A 87 11.48 -12.57 -5.13
N GLU A 88 11.81 -11.85 -4.07
CA GLU A 88 11.44 -12.18 -2.71
C GLU A 88 10.40 -11.19 -2.21
N LEU A 89 9.25 -11.67 -1.73
CA LEU A 89 8.28 -10.89 -0.98
C LEU A 89 8.54 -11.11 0.51
N GLU A 90 8.96 -10.08 1.21
CA GLU A 90 9.07 -10.07 2.66
C GLU A 90 7.87 -9.34 3.28
N ILE A 91 7.24 -9.99 4.24
CA ILE A 91 6.06 -9.49 4.95
C ILE A 91 6.51 -9.07 6.35
N ALA A 92 6.78 -7.77 6.53
CA ALA A 92 7.13 -7.18 7.80
C ALA A 92 5.91 -6.58 8.50
N ASP A 93 5.98 -6.30 9.80
CA ASP A 93 4.84 -5.82 10.60
C ASP A 93 4.18 -4.54 10.06
N LYS A 94 4.96 -3.65 9.46
CA LYS A 94 4.50 -2.33 9.01
C LYS A 94 4.72 -2.06 7.52
N ALA A 95 5.23 -3.05 6.79
CA ALA A 95 5.52 -2.91 5.37
C ALA A 95 5.55 -4.26 4.68
N MET A 96 5.29 -4.24 3.37
CA MET A 96 5.57 -5.35 2.47
C MET A 96 6.69 -4.92 1.52
N LEU A 97 7.71 -5.76 1.39
CA LEU A 97 8.88 -5.46 0.58
C LEU A 97 9.00 -6.46 -0.57
N LEU A 98 9.13 -5.95 -1.79
CA LEU A 98 9.49 -6.76 -2.96
C LEU A 98 10.97 -6.55 -3.26
N LYS A 99 11.78 -7.57 -3.00
CA LYS A 99 13.22 -7.56 -3.23
C LYS A 99 13.54 -8.17 -4.58
N PHE A 100 14.02 -7.34 -5.46
CA PHE A 100 14.58 -7.73 -6.75
C PHE A 100 16.10 -7.81 -6.63
N LYS A 101 16.77 -8.42 -7.60
CA LYS A 101 18.23 -8.50 -7.62
C LYS A 101 18.92 -7.12 -7.64
N SER A 102 18.28 -6.09 -8.20
CA SER A 102 18.84 -4.76 -8.40
C SER A 102 18.31 -3.70 -7.46
N HIS A 103 17.11 -3.89 -6.91
CA HIS A 103 16.42 -2.90 -6.06
C HIS A 103 15.39 -3.56 -5.15
N THR A 104 14.91 -2.81 -4.19
CA THR A 104 13.83 -3.22 -3.29
C THR A 104 12.73 -2.19 -3.30
N ASP A 105 11.52 -2.62 -3.62
CA ASP A 105 10.32 -1.80 -3.52
C ASP A 105 9.69 -1.98 -2.15
N THR A 106 9.42 -0.88 -1.47
CA THR A 106 8.83 -0.88 -0.13
C THR A 106 7.45 -0.25 -0.16
N PHE A 107 6.45 -1.01 0.26
CA PHE A 107 5.07 -0.58 0.37
C PHE A 107 4.70 -0.43 1.85
N ALA A 108 4.32 0.79 2.25
CA ALA A 108 3.96 1.10 3.63
C ALA A 108 2.54 0.60 3.96
N LEU A 109 2.38 -0.71 3.98
CA LEU A 109 1.12 -1.41 4.19
C LEU A 109 1.30 -2.34 5.40
N GLU A 110 0.39 -2.29 6.36
CA GLU A 110 0.40 -3.15 7.55
C GLU A 110 -0.31 -4.48 7.25
N PRO A 111 0.44 -5.55 6.92
CA PRO A 111 -0.13 -6.85 6.65
C PRO A 111 -0.61 -7.51 7.95
N LYS A 112 -1.73 -8.21 7.87
CA LYS A 112 -2.29 -9.00 8.97
C LYS A 112 -2.72 -10.36 8.46
N ASP A 113 -2.41 -11.40 9.25
CA ASP A 113 -2.87 -12.77 9.05
C ASP A 113 -2.59 -13.29 7.61
N PRO A 114 -1.31 -13.35 7.17
CA PRO A 114 -0.98 -13.91 5.87
C PRO A 114 -1.37 -15.40 5.83
N GLN A 115 -2.19 -15.76 4.85
CA GLN A 115 -2.69 -17.13 4.64
C GLN A 115 -2.10 -17.69 3.35
N TYR A 116 -1.69 -18.95 3.42
CA TYR A 116 -1.06 -19.66 2.31
C TYR A 116 -1.79 -20.96 2.07
N ASP A 117 -2.28 -21.17 0.85
CA ASP A 117 -2.76 -22.48 0.40
C ASP A 117 -1.68 -23.11 -0.47
N PHE A 118 -1.24 -24.28 -0.05
CA PHE A 118 -0.19 -25.01 -0.76
C PHE A 118 -0.77 -25.96 -1.80
N LEU A 119 -0.02 -26.18 -2.87
CA LEU A 119 -0.35 -27.14 -3.89
C LEU A 119 -0.39 -28.55 -3.25
N LYS A 120 -1.50 -29.27 -3.42
CA LYS A 120 -1.64 -30.65 -2.97
C LYS A 120 -1.08 -31.58 -4.04
N THR A 121 -0.10 -32.40 -3.68
CA THR A 121 0.41 -33.47 -4.53
C THR A 121 -0.56 -34.66 -4.54
N GLY A 122 -0.52 -35.46 -5.59
CA GLY A 122 -1.43 -36.62 -5.78
C GLY A 122 -1.45 -37.64 -4.63
N ASN A 123 -0.42 -37.65 -3.78
CA ASN A 123 -0.31 -38.49 -2.59
C ASN A 123 -0.83 -37.80 -1.31
N GLY A 124 -1.48 -36.62 -1.42
CA GLY A 124 -2.03 -35.91 -0.27
C GLY A 124 -1.01 -35.16 0.58
N SER A 125 0.28 -35.21 0.25
CA SER A 125 1.32 -34.43 0.93
C SER A 125 1.27 -32.97 0.45
N ALA A 126 1.42 -32.02 1.37
CA ALA A 126 1.51 -30.61 1.01
C ALA A 126 2.91 -30.33 0.44
N SER A 127 2.97 -29.77 -0.76
CA SER A 127 4.22 -29.25 -1.33
C SER A 127 4.58 -27.90 -0.71
N ASN A 128 5.83 -27.44 -0.87
CA ASN A 128 6.20 -26.07 -0.49
C ASN A 128 5.73 -25.02 -1.50
N LEU A 129 5.06 -25.42 -2.57
CA LEU A 129 4.56 -24.53 -3.61
C LEU A 129 3.25 -23.88 -3.17
N ILE A 130 3.22 -22.56 -3.22
CA ILE A 130 2.03 -21.76 -2.89
C ILE A 130 1.15 -21.66 -4.10
N GLN A 131 -0.10 -22.13 -3.98
CA GLN A 131 -1.14 -21.98 -4.99
C GLN A 131 -1.95 -20.70 -4.79
N ASN A 132 -2.34 -20.41 -3.54
CA ASN A 132 -3.04 -19.19 -3.19
C ASN A 132 -2.31 -18.47 -2.06
N PHE A 133 -2.27 -17.16 -2.16
CA PHE A 133 -1.85 -16.28 -1.09
C PHE A 133 -2.92 -15.24 -0.83
N ASN A 134 -3.23 -15.02 0.43
CA ASN A 134 -4.15 -13.98 0.87
C ASN A 134 -3.57 -13.28 2.09
N CYS A 135 -3.57 -11.96 2.06
CA CYS A 135 -3.16 -11.14 3.20
C CYS A 135 -4.14 -9.99 3.37
N ASN A 136 -4.57 -9.74 4.61
CA ASN A 136 -5.43 -8.62 4.93
C ASN A 136 -4.56 -7.41 5.30
N ILE A 137 -4.95 -6.24 4.82
CA ILE A 137 -4.34 -4.95 5.16
C ILE A 137 -5.43 -4.11 5.79
N THR A 138 -5.14 -3.47 6.92
CA THR A 138 -6.12 -2.61 7.59
C THR A 138 -5.70 -1.15 7.44
N TYR A 139 -6.62 -0.30 6.95
CA TYR A 139 -6.44 1.14 6.89
C TYR A 139 -7.71 1.86 7.33
N LYS A 140 -7.62 2.75 8.32
CA LYS A 140 -8.77 3.52 8.88
C LYS A 140 -10.01 2.64 9.09
N SER A 141 -9.84 1.47 9.75
CA SER A 141 -10.92 0.49 10.03
C SER A 141 -11.51 -0.23 8.82
N GLN A 142 -11.02 0.03 7.62
CA GLN A 142 -11.38 -0.71 6.41
C GLN A 142 -10.37 -1.84 6.16
N LYS A 143 -10.87 -2.99 5.69
CA LYS A 143 -10.05 -4.15 5.33
C LYS A 143 -9.88 -4.21 3.83
N PHE A 144 -8.65 -4.30 3.41
CA PHE A 144 -8.24 -4.51 2.02
C PHE A 144 -7.58 -5.88 1.92
N ARG A 145 -7.74 -6.58 0.82
CA ARG A 145 -7.12 -7.88 0.60
C ARG A 145 -6.08 -7.79 -0.50
N VAL A 146 -4.89 -8.23 -0.21
CA VAL A 146 -3.84 -8.51 -1.20
C VAL A 146 -3.85 -10.01 -1.44
N SER A 147 -3.96 -10.44 -2.68
CA SER A 147 -4.00 -11.85 -3.03
C SER A 147 -3.42 -12.11 -4.40
N PHE A 148 -2.87 -13.31 -4.56
CA PHE A 148 -2.58 -13.86 -5.87
C PHE A 148 -2.96 -15.34 -5.92
N HIS A 149 -3.19 -15.83 -7.13
CA HIS A 149 -3.41 -17.23 -7.45
C HIS A 149 -2.43 -17.67 -8.51
N LYS A 150 -1.90 -18.89 -8.39
CA LYS A 150 -0.99 -19.51 -9.35
C LYS A 150 -1.50 -20.87 -9.74
N ASP A 151 -1.76 -21.04 -11.03
CA ASP A 151 -1.98 -22.33 -11.63
C ASP A 151 -0.62 -22.91 -12.05
N TYR A 152 -0.35 -24.14 -11.61
CA TYR A 152 0.86 -24.87 -11.97
C TYR A 152 0.55 -25.84 -13.10
N ASP A 153 1.45 -25.93 -14.08
CA ASP A 153 1.38 -26.92 -15.12
C ASP A 153 1.67 -28.35 -14.58
N SER A 154 1.32 -29.36 -15.37
CA SER A 154 1.51 -30.76 -15.00
C SER A 154 2.98 -31.12 -14.74
N PHE A 155 3.92 -30.43 -15.40
CA PHE A 155 5.36 -30.67 -15.24
C PHE A 155 5.86 -30.13 -13.89
N SER A 156 5.46 -28.93 -13.50
CA SER A 156 5.79 -28.34 -12.20
C SER A 156 5.21 -29.16 -11.05
N THR A 157 4.00 -29.71 -11.23
CA THR A 157 3.34 -30.59 -10.26
C THR A 157 4.09 -31.92 -10.09
N LEU A 158 4.57 -32.52 -11.17
CA LEU A 158 5.35 -33.76 -11.14
C LEU A 158 6.71 -33.56 -10.45
N ASN A 159 7.43 -32.48 -10.78
CA ASN A 159 8.71 -32.17 -10.15
C ASN A 159 8.57 -31.92 -8.64
N ALA A 160 7.53 -31.23 -8.20
CA ALA A 160 7.24 -31.05 -6.78
C ALA A 160 7.00 -32.39 -6.06
N THR A 161 6.43 -33.37 -6.75
CA THR A 161 6.19 -34.73 -6.22
C THR A 161 7.51 -35.53 -6.14
N LEU A 162 8.40 -35.40 -7.12
CA LEU A 162 9.68 -36.13 -7.16
C LEU A 162 10.66 -35.69 -6.08
N VAL A 163 10.68 -34.40 -5.72
CA VAL A 163 11.55 -33.86 -4.65
C VAL A 163 11.16 -34.41 -3.27
N LEU A 164 9.92 -34.88 -3.09
CA LEU A 164 9.43 -35.44 -1.81
C LEU A 164 9.66 -36.94 -1.68
N LEU A 165 10.15 -37.63 -2.72
CA LEU A 165 10.49 -39.03 -2.60
C LEU A 165 11.84 -39.17 -1.86
N PRO A 166 11.94 -39.95 -0.78
CA PRO A 166 13.20 -40.21 -0.10
C PRO A 166 14.11 -40.89 -1.14
N THR A 167 15.31 -40.31 -1.36
CA THR A 167 16.40 -41.00 -2.07
C THR A 167 16.80 -42.19 -1.18
N ASN A 168 16.36 -43.39 -1.54
CA ASN A 168 16.86 -44.62 -0.94
C ASN A 168 18.33 -44.76 -1.37
N GLU A 169 19.25 -44.34 -0.52
CA GLU A 169 20.61 -44.85 -0.50
C GLU A 169 20.71 -46.00 0.48
#